data_234784c25aa8c8eb99c27bb370e57bf2
#
_entry.id   234784c25aa8c8eb99c27bb370e57bf2
#
_cell.length_a   1.000
_cell.length_b   1.000
_cell.length_c   1.000
_cell.angle_alpha   90.00
_cell.angle_beta   90.00
_cell.angle_gamma   90.00
#
_symmetry.space_group_name_H-M   'P 1'
#
loop_
_entity.id
_entity.type
_entity.pdbx_description
1 polymer ?
#
loop_
_entity_poly.entity_id
_entity_poly.type
_entity_poly.pdbx_seq_one_letter_code
_entity_poly.pdbx_strand_id
1 'polypeptide(L)'
;MTFDRIAVVGAGAWGCALANVITRAGRAVLLATRDRAGADLIVSRRESPRLPGVRLDERIGIAPLSAAVGRYDAILLAVPSQHLREAARVIAPELAPGTPVIACAKGIERGTHRFMTEIIGETISGAVPAILSGPSFAADVARGLPTAVTLACADDALAAALARALGSQTFRP
;
A
#
# COMPACT_ATOMS: atom_id res chain seq x y z
N MET A 1 -8.22 12.76 12.45
CA MET A 1 -8.37 11.96 11.22
C MET A 1 -8.22 10.50 11.60
N THR A 2 -9.16 9.66 11.20
CA THR A 2 -9.10 8.20 11.36
C THR A 2 -8.90 7.58 9.98
N PHE A 3 -8.10 6.52 9.90
CA PHE A 3 -7.83 5.76 8.68
C PHE A 3 -8.24 4.32 8.93
N ASP A 4 -9.52 4.04 8.81
CA ASP A 4 -10.10 2.74 9.15
C ASP A 4 -10.13 1.78 7.96
N ARG A 5 -10.14 2.33 6.73
CA ARG A 5 -10.17 1.57 5.48
C ARG A 5 -8.94 1.93 4.66
N ILE A 6 -8.12 0.95 4.35
CA ILE A 6 -6.83 1.15 3.67
C ILE A 6 -6.76 0.24 2.44
N ALA A 7 -6.46 0.81 1.27
CA ALA A 7 -6.19 0.02 0.08
C ALA A 7 -4.68 -0.15 -0.13
N VAL A 8 -4.26 -1.37 -0.39
CA VAL A 8 -2.89 -1.72 -0.78
C VAL A 8 -2.90 -2.11 -2.25
N VAL A 9 -2.31 -1.28 -3.09
CA VAL A 9 -2.21 -1.48 -4.54
C VAL A 9 -0.93 -2.23 -4.87
N GLY A 10 -1.07 -3.45 -5.39
CA GLY A 10 0.03 -4.33 -5.75
C GLY A 10 0.16 -5.55 -4.82
N ALA A 11 -0.21 -6.72 -5.33
CA ALA A 11 -0.17 -8.00 -4.62
C ALA A 11 1.18 -8.73 -4.77
N GLY A 12 2.28 -7.97 -4.79
CA GLY A 12 3.64 -8.49 -4.67
C GLY A 12 3.94 -8.91 -3.23
N ALA A 13 5.16 -9.41 -2.97
CA ALA A 13 5.56 -9.83 -1.63
C ALA A 13 5.35 -8.72 -0.58
N TRP A 14 5.79 -7.50 -0.88
CA TRP A 14 5.66 -6.37 0.03
C TRP A 14 4.21 -5.95 0.27
N GLY A 15 3.38 -5.86 -0.79
CA GLY A 15 1.97 -5.51 -0.65
C GLY A 15 1.19 -6.54 0.16
N CYS A 16 1.44 -7.82 -0.04
CA CYS A 16 0.84 -8.90 0.76
C CYS A 16 1.25 -8.81 2.25
N ALA A 17 2.53 -8.52 2.52
CA ALA A 17 3.01 -8.33 3.88
C ALA A 17 2.35 -7.13 4.56
N LEU A 18 2.27 -5.99 3.86
CA LEU A 18 1.59 -4.79 4.35
C LEU A 18 0.10 -5.04 4.60
N ALA A 19 -0.59 -5.71 3.69
CA ALA A 19 -2.00 -6.05 3.88
C ALA A 19 -2.23 -6.86 5.17
N ASN A 20 -1.42 -7.89 5.42
CA ASN A 20 -1.49 -8.65 6.66
C ASN A 20 -1.22 -7.79 7.90
N VAL A 21 -0.18 -6.93 7.86
CA VAL A 21 0.19 -6.06 8.97
C VAL A 21 -0.94 -5.08 9.31
N ILE A 22 -1.48 -4.41 8.30
CA ILE A 22 -2.52 -3.40 8.47
C ILE A 22 -3.82 -4.05 8.98
N THR A 23 -4.13 -5.26 8.51
CA THR A 23 -5.28 -6.03 9.03
C THR A 23 -5.08 -6.42 10.50
N ARG A 24 -3.85 -6.79 10.91
CA ARG A 24 -3.52 -7.02 12.34
C ARG A 24 -3.62 -5.76 13.18
N ALA A 25 -3.37 -4.59 12.59
CA ALA A 25 -3.60 -3.30 13.24
C ALA A 25 -5.11 -2.94 13.38
N GLY A 26 -6.02 -3.82 12.94
CA GLY A 26 -7.46 -3.66 13.09
C GLY A 26 -8.13 -2.85 11.97
N ARG A 27 -7.46 -2.63 10.83
CA ARG A 27 -8.03 -1.88 9.70
C ARG A 27 -8.71 -2.79 8.70
N ALA A 28 -9.74 -2.27 8.03
CA ALA A 28 -10.34 -2.92 6.88
C ALA A 28 -9.42 -2.73 5.66
N VAL A 29 -8.98 -3.83 5.04
CA VAL A 29 -7.96 -3.79 3.99
C VAL A 29 -8.50 -4.34 2.68
N LEU A 30 -8.23 -3.60 1.59
CA LEU A 30 -8.30 -4.10 0.21
C LEU A 30 -6.88 -4.34 -0.30
N LEU A 31 -6.60 -5.53 -0.79
CA LEU A 31 -5.42 -5.83 -1.59
C LEU A 31 -5.80 -5.80 -3.07
N ALA A 32 -5.38 -4.75 -3.77
CA ALA A 32 -5.68 -4.58 -5.18
C ALA A 32 -4.60 -5.24 -6.05
N THR A 33 -5.01 -6.17 -6.91
CA THR A 33 -4.15 -6.83 -7.89
C THR A 33 -4.16 -6.06 -9.21
N ARG A 34 -3.16 -6.32 -10.07
CA ARG A 34 -3.09 -5.67 -11.39
C ARG A 34 -4.32 -6.00 -12.27
N ASP A 35 -4.79 -7.24 -12.20
CA ASP A 35 -5.84 -7.76 -13.06
C ASP A 35 -6.74 -8.77 -12.33
N ARG A 36 -7.82 -9.16 -12.97
CA ARG A 36 -8.80 -10.10 -12.43
C ARG A 36 -8.22 -11.49 -12.17
N ALA A 37 -7.38 -11.98 -13.09
CA ALA A 37 -6.79 -13.32 -12.95
C ALA A 37 -5.89 -13.40 -11.70
N GLY A 38 -5.12 -12.33 -11.43
CA GLY A 38 -4.34 -12.23 -10.20
C GLY A 38 -5.20 -12.18 -8.95
N ALA A 39 -6.37 -11.50 -8.99
CA ALA A 39 -7.31 -11.49 -7.89
C ALA A 39 -7.88 -12.89 -7.62
N ASP A 40 -8.41 -13.53 -8.65
CA ASP A 40 -9.04 -14.86 -8.54
C ASP A 40 -8.05 -15.92 -8.02
N LEU A 41 -6.79 -15.86 -8.47
CA LEU A 41 -5.71 -16.74 -7.97
C LEU A 41 -5.46 -16.54 -6.47
N ILE A 42 -5.37 -15.30 -6.01
CA ILE A 42 -5.10 -15.02 -4.59
C ILE A 42 -6.33 -15.30 -3.73
N VAL A 43 -7.54 -15.03 -4.22
CA VAL A 43 -8.79 -15.39 -3.53
C VAL A 43 -8.86 -16.89 -3.29
N SER A 44 -8.57 -17.70 -4.31
CA SER A 44 -8.66 -19.16 -4.21
C SER A 44 -7.63 -19.80 -3.28
N ARG A 45 -6.41 -19.22 -3.23
CA ARG A 45 -5.29 -19.77 -2.46
C ARG A 45 -5.08 -19.10 -1.11
N ARG A 46 -5.60 -17.90 -0.93
CA ARG A 46 -5.27 -16.98 0.18
C ARG A 46 -3.76 -16.82 0.37
N GLU A 47 -3.02 -16.91 -0.72
CA GLU A 47 -1.56 -16.82 -0.78
C GLU A 47 -1.14 -16.21 -2.11
N SER A 48 -0.10 -15.38 -2.08
CA SER A 48 0.51 -14.82 -3.29
C SER A 48 1.68 -15.68 -3.74
N PRO A 49 1.80 -16.03 -5.04
CA PRO A 49 2.99 -16.71 -5.55
C PRO A 49 4.30 -15.95 -5.33
N ARG A 50 4.21 -14.65 -5.05
CA ARG A 50 5.37 -13.79 -4.77
C ARG A 50 5.76 -13.76 -3.28
N LEU A 51 4.95 -14.37 -2.40
CA LEU A 51 5.21 -14.51 -0.97
C LEU A 51 4.78 -15.90 -0.52
N PRO A 52 5.46 -16.97 -0.98
CA PRO A 52 5.07 -18.35 -0.69
C PRO A 52 5.18 -18.65 0.79
N GLY A 53 4.27 -19.50 1.28
CA GLY A 53 4.20 -19.93 2.67
C GLY A 53 3.63 -18.87 3.64
N VAL A 54 3.09 -17.78 3.12
CA VAL A 54 2.42 -16.74 3.92
C VAL A 54 0.96 -16.64 3.53
N ARG A 55 0.08 -17.11 4.43
CA ARG A 55 -1.36 -16.99 4.25
C ARG A 55 -1.82 -15.56 4.49
N LEU A 56 -2.67 -15.05 3.62
CA LEU A 56 -3.37 -13.78 3.81
C LEU A 56 -4.56 -13.96 4.75
N ASP A 57 -4.72 -13.00 5.68
CA ASP A 57 -5.85 -12.96 6.61
C ASP A 57 -7.18 -12.96 5.82
N GLU A 58 -8.14 -13.75 6.28
CA GLU A 58 -9.44 -13.92 5.61
C GLU A 58 -10.25 -12.61 5.52
N ARG A 59 -9.98 -11.66 6.41
CA ARG A 59 -10.63 -10.33 6.42
C ARG A 59 -10.14 -9.41 5.30
N ILE A 60 -9.01 -9.74 4.64
CA ILE A 60 -8.49 -8.93 3.53
C ILE A 60 -9.40 -9.12 2.31
N GLY A 61 -10.02 -8.02 1.85
CA GLY A 61 -10.67 -7.97 0.55
C GLY A 61 -9.65 -8.08 -0.56
N ILE A 62 -9.94 -8.83 -1.62
CA ILE A 62 -9.04 -8.98 -2.78
C ILE A 62 -9.83 -8.66 -4.04
N ALA A 63 -9.33 -7.73 -4.86
CA ALA A 63 -10.01 -7.31 -6.08
C ALA A 63 -8.99 -6.78 -7.12
N PRO A 64 -9.35 -6.71 -8.40
CA PRO A 64 -8.52 -6.02 -9.40
C PRO A 64 -8.48 -4.51 -9.12
N LEU A 65 -7.41 -3.84 -9.56
CA LEU A 65 -7.15 -2.41 -9.32
C LEU A 65 -8.28 -1.49 -9.84
N SER A 66 -9.02 -1.92 -10.85
CA SER A 66 -10.19 -1.22 -11.37
C SER A 66 -11.41 -1.20 -10.44
N ALA A 67 -11.32 -1.82 -9.26
CA ALA A 67 -12.43 -1.92 -8.32
C ALA A 67 -12.24 -0.94 -7.15
N ALA A 68 -12.94 0.18 -7.20
CA ALA A 68 -13.36 1.02 -6.07
C ALA A 68 -12.30 1.35 -4.98
N VAL A 69 -11.09 1.76 -5.35
CA VAL A 69 -10.09 2.24 -4.37
C VAL A 69 -10.48 3.59 -3.76
N GLY A 70 -11.32 4.38 -4.41
CA GLY A 70 -11.79 5.67 -3.92
C GLY A 70 -12.65 5.64 -2.65
N ARG A 71 -13.04 4.46 -2.18
CA ARG A 71 -13.76 4.28 -0.92
C ARG A 71 -12.85 4.14 0.31
N TYR A 72 -11.53 4.18 0.10
CA TYR A 72 -10.54 3.96 1.14
C TYR A 72 -9.96 5.28 1.63
N ASP A 73 -9.66 5.34 2.91
CA ASP A 73 -9.22 6.56 3.59
C ASP A 73 -7.74 6.87 3.33
N ALA A 74 -6.96 5.85 2.96
CA ALA A 74 -5.56 5.98 2.53
C ALA A 74 -5.19 4.86 1.55
N ILE A 75 -4.25 5.15 0.65
CA ILE A 75 -3.81 4.22 -0.40
C ILE A 75 -2.30 3.98 -0.26
N LEU A 76 -1.89 2.71 -0.19
CA LEU A 76 -0.50 2.30 -0.26
C LEU A 76 -0.15 1.78 -1.66
N LEU A 77 0.78 2.41 -2.35
CA LEU A 77 1.28 1.95 -3.66
C LEU A 77 2.48 1.01 -3.47
N ALA A 78 2.21 -0.29 -3.38
CA ALA A 78 3.20 -1.36 -3.19
C ALA A 78 3.58 -2.06 -4.51
N VAL A 79 3.58 -1.31 -5.61
CA VAL A 79 4.01 -1.75 -6.94
C VAL A 79 5.50 -1.41 -7.14
N PRO A 80 6.22 -2.07 -8.08
CA PRO A 80 7.58 -1.67 -8.41
C PRO A 80 7.64 -0.20 -8.89
N SER A 81 8.73 0.52 -8.56
CA SER A 81 8.88 1.95 -8.85
C SER A 81 8.59 2.33 -10.30
N GLN A 82 8.99 1.48 -11.26
CA GLN A 82 8.79 1.71 -12.68
C GLN A 82 7.33 1.54 -13.16
N HIS A 83 6.45 1.02 -12.31
CA HIS A 83 5.01 0.86 -12.59
C HIS A 83 4.14 1.77 -11.71
N LEU A 84 4.76 2.59 -10.85
CA LEU A 84 4.01 3.42 -9.90
C LEU A 84 3.18 4.48 -10.62
N ARG A 85 3.74 5.15 -11.62
CA ARG A 85 3.02 6.16 -12.42
C ARG A 85 1.79 5.57 -13.12
N GLU A 86 1.92 4.39 -13.70
CA GLU A 86 0.80 3.71 -14.35
C GLU A 86 -0.30 3.35 -13.33
N ALA A 87 0.08 2.76 -12.22
CA ALA A 87 -0.87 2.43 -11.14
C ALA A 87 -1.55 3.69 -10.58
N ALA A 88 -0.79 4.78 -10.39
CA ALA A 88 -1.32 6.07 -9.94
C ALA A 88 -2.34 6.64 -10.92
N ARG A 89 -2.09 6.58 -12.24
CA ARG A 89 -3.04 7.02 -13.27
C ARG A 89 -4.36 6.26 -13.22
N VAL A 90 -4.30 4.96 -12.97
CA VAL A 90 -5.51 4.11 -12.90
C VAL A 90 -6.41 4.51 -11.74
N ILE A 91 -5.81 4.83 -10.58
CA ILE A 91 -6.59 5.17 -9.37
C ILE A 91 -6.98 6.65 -9.29
N ALA A 92 -6.26 7.53 -9.99
CA ALA A 92 -6.44 8.99 -9.88
C ALA A 92 -7.89 9.45 -10.03
N PRO A 93 -8.69 8.95 -11.01
CA PRO A 93 -10.07 9.41 -11.20
C PRO A 93 -11.01 9.07 -10.03
N GLU A 94 -10.65 8.11 -9.18
CA GLU A 94 -11.51 7.65 -8.10
C GLU A 94 -11.20 8.32 -6.75
N LEU A 95 -10.06 9.02 -6.63
CA LEU A 95 -9.60 9.55 -5.36
C LEU A 95 -10.14 10.96 -5.08
N ALA A 96 -10.65 11.15 -3.88
CA ALA A 96 -11.03 12.47 -3.40
C ALA A 96 -9.79 13.35 -3.12
N PRO A 97 -9.87 14.67 -3.33
CA PRO A 97 -8.83 15.60 -2.88
C PRO A 97 -8.52 15.41 -1.38
N GLY A 98 -7.25 15.50 -1.02
CA GLY A 98 -6.78 15.28 0.35
C GLY A 98 -6.52 13.82 0.71
N THR A 99 -6.82 12.86 -0.18
CA THR A 99 -6.53 11.43 0.09
C THR A 99 -5.03 11.21 0.22
N PRO A 100 -4.51 10.63 1.33
CA PRO A 100 -3.12 10.25 1.46
C PRO A 100 -2.79 9.07 0.52
N VAL A 101 -1.74 9.25 -0.28
CA VAL A 101 -1.21 8.20 -1.16
C VAL A 101 0.25 7.94 -0.81
N ILE A 102 0.52 6.75 -0.29
CA ILE A 102 1.79 6.38 0.31
C ILE A 102 2.59 5.52 -0.67
N ALA A 103 3.71 6.03 -1.16
CA ALA A 103 4.65 5.25 -1.95
C ALA A 103 5.37 4.24 -1.06
N CYS A 104 5.29 2.95 -1.40
CA CYS A 104 5.98 1.87 -0.70
C CYS A 104 7.11 1.26 -1.57
N ALA A 105 7.30 1.77 -2.78
CA ALA A 105 8.36 1.36 -3.68
C ALA A 105 9.68 2.03 -3.33
N LYS A 106 10.78 1.29 -3.47
CA LYS A 106 12.14 1.82 -3.35
C LYS A 106 12.66 2.25 -4.71
N GLY A 107 13.35 3.39 -4.77
CA GLY A 107 13.99 3.90 -5.97
C GLY A 107 13.33 5.14 -6.56
N ILE A 108 13.75 5.48 -7.78
CA ILE A 108 13.29 6.62 -8.58
C ILE A 108 12.81 6.14 -9.96
N GLU A 109 12.04 6.95 -10.66
CA GLU A 109 11.58 6.63 -12.01
C GLU A 109 12.73 6.77 -13.03
N ARG A 110 12.87 5.80 -13.92
CA ARG A 110 13.82 5.88 -15.04
C ARG A 110 13.39 6.97 -16.03
N GLY A 111 14.36 7.64 -16.62
CA GLY A 111 14.13 8.69 -17.62
C GLY A 111 13.83 10.05 -17.01
N THR A 112 12.88 10.15 -16.10
CA THR A 112 12.54 11.42 -15.43
C THR A 112 13.37 11.69 -14.18
N HIS A 113 13.93 10.65 -13.55
CA HIS A 113 14.64 10.67 -12.26
C HIS A 113 13.79 11.22 -11.10
N ARG A 114 12.46 11.20 -11.22
CA ARG A 114 11.53 11.66 -10.19
C ARG A 114 11.46 10.69 -9.01
N PHE A 115 11.32 11.25 -7.82
CA PHE A 115 10.95 10.48 -6.63
C PHE A 115 9.51 9.99 -6.73
N MET A 116 9.20 8.92 -6.03
CA MET A 116 7.87 8.32 -6.07
C MET A 116 6.78 9.26 -5.55
N THR A 117 7.10 10.11 -4.60
CA THR A 117 6.19 11.15 -4.07
C THR A 117 5.91 12.26 -5.10
N GLU A 118 6.92 12.64 -5.90
CA GLU A 118 6.71 13.59 -6.99
C GLU A 118 5.79 13.01 -8.06
N ILE A 119 5.97 11.72 -8.40
CA ILE A 119 5.10 11.02 -9.37
C ILE A 119 3.65 11.01 -8.89
N ILE A 120 3.41 10.77 -7.59
CA ILE A 120 2.07 10.83 -7.01
C ILE A 120 1.48 12.23 -7.20
N GLY A 121 2.22 13.28 -6.81
CA GLY A 121 1.76 14.68 -6.95
C GLY A 121 1.49 15.09 -8.39
N GLU A 122 2.30 14.64 -9.36
CA GLU A 122 2.11 14.89 -10.79
C GLU A 122 0.90 14.14 -11.38
N THR A 123 0.58 12.98 -10.84
CA THR A 123 -0.38 12.05 -11.47
C THR A 123 -1.76 12.12 -10.84
N ILE A 124 -1.83 12.35 -9.53
CA ILE A 124 -3.08 12.36 -8.77
C ILE A 124 -3.30 13.76 -8.20
N SER A 125 -4.08 14.56 -8.92
CA SER A 125 -4.40 15.92 -8.50
C SER A 125 -5.07 15.94 -7.13
N GLY A 126 -4.54 16.75 -6.20
CA GLY A 126 -5.09 16.90 -4.86
C GLY A 126 -4.79 15.77 -3.89
N ALA A 127 -4.07 14.71 -4.29
CA ALA A 127 -3.58 13.71 -3.34
C ALA A 127 -2.52 14.30 -2.41
N VAL A 128 -2.38 13.74 -1.21
CA VAL A 128 -1.29 14.08 -0.29
C VAL A 128 -0.22 12.98 -0.36
N PRO A 129 0.92 13.23 -1.01
CA PRO A 129 1.97 12.23 -1.14
C PRO A 129 2.66 11.95 0.20
N ALA A 130 2.88 10.66 0.46
CA ALA A 130 3.69 10.19 1.58
C ALA A 130 4.59 9.03 1.12
N ILE A 131 5.55 8.65 1.93
CA ILE A 131 6.44 7.51 1.66
C ILE A 131 6.54 6.61 2.89
N LEU A 132 6.54 5.29 2.65
CA LEU A 132 6.83 4.26 3.65
C LEU A 132 8.04 3.46 3.17
N SER A 133 9.15 3.54 3.89
CA SER A 133 10.40 2.85 3.53
C SER A 133 11.19 2.43 4.76
N GLY A 134 12.12 1.50 4.60
CA GLY A 134 12.99 1.03 5.68
C GLY A 134 13.70 -0.28 5.33
N PRO A 135 14.64 -0.71 6.16
CA PRO A 135 15.35 -1.97 6.01
C PRO A 135 14.45 -3.12 6.49
N SER A 136 13.55 -3.60 5.62
CA SER A 136 12.57 -4.62 5.96
C SER A 136 12.43 -5.65 4.86
N PHE A 137 12.24 -6.91 5.26
CA PHE A 137 11.95 -8.02 4.36
C PHE A 137 10.48 -8.42 4.46
N ALA A 138 9.83 -8.58 3.31
CA ALA A 138 8.41 -8.89 3.26
C ALA A 138 8.04 -10.18 4.03
N ALA A 139 8.89 -11.20 3.96
CA ALA A 139 8.66 -12.46 4.65
C ALA A 139 8.64 -12.30 6.19
N ASP A 140 9.55 -11.49 6.73
CA ASP A 140 9.65 -11.26 8.18
C ASP A 140 8.46 -10.45 8.68
N VAL A 141 8.14 -9.37 7.98
CA VAL A 141 6.98 -8.53 8.26
C VAL A 141 5.67 -9.33 8.21
N ALA A 142 5.52 -10.15 7.20
CA ALA A 142 4.32 -10.98 7.03
C ALA A 142 4.15 -12.01 8.15
N ARG A 143 5.25 -12.57 8.65
CA ARG A 143 5.27 -13.48 9.81
C ARG A 143 5.03 -12.77 11.14
N GLY A 144 5.03 -11.44 11.16
CA GLY A 144 4.82 -10.65 12.37
C GLY A 144 6.09 -10.45 13.20
N LEU A 145 7.27 -10.60 12.61
CA LEU A 145 8.52 -10.27 13.29
C LEU A 145 8.63 -8.75 13.51
N PRO A 146 9.21 -8.32 14.63
CA PRO A 146 9.37 -6.91 14.94
C PRO A 146 10.08 -6.16 13.81
N THR A 147 9.44 -5.14 13.28
CA THR A 147 9.96 -4.37 12.15
C THR A 147 9.71 -2.89 12.39
N ALA A 148 10.75 -2.06 12.21
CA ALA A 148 10.63 -0.61 12.16
C ALA A 148 10.87 -0.13 10.74
N VAL A 149 10.05 0.84 10.32
CA VAL A 149 10.17 1.52 9.03
C VAL A 149 9.99 3.02 9.25
N THR A 150 10.23 3.83 8.25
CA THR A 150 9.97 5.27 8.28
C THR A 150 8.76 5.59 7.42
N LEU A 151 7.80 6.30 8.01
CA LEU A 151 6.73 6.96 7.27
C LEU A 151 7.01 8.46 7.27
N ALA A 152 7.07 9.07 6.10
CA ALA A 152 7.31 10.51 5.96
C ALA A 152 6.24 11.14 5.06
N CYS A 153 5.78 12.33 5.46
CA CYS A 153 4.83 13.17 4.76
C CYS A 153 5.22 14.64 5.04
N ALA A 154 4.84 15.55 4.15
CA ALA A 154 5.09 16.98 4.36
C ALA A 154 4.29 17.57 5.54
N ASP A 155 3.17 16.95 5.91
CA ASP A 155 2.35 17.29 7.08
C ASP A 155 2.66 16.31 8.22
N ASP A 156 3.31 16.80 9.27
CA ASP A 156 3.71 16.01 10.43
C ASP A 156 2.51 15.41 11.19
N ALA A 157 1.39 16.14 11.27
CA ALA A 157 0.18 15.66 11.93
C ALA A 157 -0.44 14.48 11.16
N LEU A 158 -0.45 14.57 9.83
CA LEU A 158 -0.88 13.50 8.95
C LEU A 158 0.08 12.31 9.03
N ALA A 159 1.40 12.55 9.01
CA ALA A 159 2.40 11.49 9.16
C ALA A 159 2.19 10.70 10.46
N ALA A 160 2.02 11.41 11.58
CA ALA A 160 1.75 10.79 12.87
C ALA A 160 0.42 10.01 12.91
N ALA A 161 -0.63 10.52 12.24
CA ALA A 161 -1.92 9.84 12.17
C ALA A 161 -1.83 8.55 11.32
N LEU A 162 -1.15 8.60 10.18
CA LEU A 162 -0.89 7.45 9.33
C LEU A 162 -0.01 6.40 10.06
N ALA A 163 1.05 6.83 10.74
CA ALA A 163 1.90 5.93 11.51
C ALA A 163 1.10 5.16 12.58
N ARG A 164 0.19 5.85 13.28
CA ARG A 164 -0.72 5.19 14.24
C ARG A 164 -1.69 4.22 13.58
N ALA A 165 -2.21 4.58 12.39
CA ALA A 165 -3.16 3.74 11.68
C ALA A 165 -2.54 2.46 11.13
N LEU A 166 -1.31 2.54 10.63
CA LEU A 166 -0.56 1.41 10.06
C LEU A 166 0.19 0.59 11.11
N GLY A 167 0.45 1.20 12.27
CA GLY A 167 1.27 0.62 13.33
C GLY A 167 0.59 -0.51 14.10
N SER A 168 1.39 -1.45 14.57
CA SER A 168 0.97 -2.55 15.47
C SER A 168 2.07 -2.84 16.49
N GLN A 169 1.86 -3.82 17.36
CA GLN A 169 2.90 -4.24 18.33
C GLN A 169 4.19 -4.71 17.65
N THR A 170 4.10 -5.26 16.44
CA THR A 170 5.26 -5.81 15.70
C THR A 170 5.65 -4.97 14.47
N PHE A 171 4.90 -3.93 14.14
CA PHE A 171 5.21 -3.04 13.01
C PHE A 171 5.12 -1.59 13.44
N ARG A 172 6.24 -0.88 13.35
CA ARG A 172 6.37 0.52 13.80
C ARG A 172 6.81 1.40 12.62
N PRO A 173 5.85 2.07 11.95
CA PRO A 173 6.18 3.13 11.00
C PRO A 173 6.73 4.36 11.68
#